data_6f6ed93bf7227f891433a8fb66e91034
#
_entry.id   6f6ed93bf7227f891433a8fb66e91034
#
_cell.length_a   1.000
_cell.length_b   1.000
_cell.length_c   1.000
_cell.angle_alpha   90.00
_cell.angle_beta   90.00
_cell.angle_gamma   90.00
#
_symmetry.space_group_name_H-M   'P 1'
#
loop_
_entity.id
_entity.type
_entity.pdbx_description
1 polymer ?
#
loop_
_entity_poly.entity_id
_entity_poly.type
_entity_poly.pdbx_seq_one_letter_code
_entity_poly.pdbx_strand_id
1 'polypeptide(L)'
;TDVKFNDPVWLPGIDTLTMKPDGSVRAYGVWTGKSKTTGRTFTLPSYHNFGFKDGKIISTGEYFDATGMVNAVGPAQRNVVIFTAKVAKKNIDKFQELMDSKDGLTVTRNADGCTHLEAFYNEENETYFIYEYWDSYEQYETYLDWRFNIEEPSFVDKVIPLVKGVRLQNMKNLHLLIC
;
A
#
# COMPACT_ATOMS: atom_id res chain seq x y z
N THR A 1 21.58 7.81 -6.24
CA THR A 1 20.67 8.00 -5.08
C THR A 1 20.33 9.46 -5.02
N ASP A 2 19.07 9.81 -5.23
CA ASP A 2 18.64 11.22 -5.25
C ASP A 2 18.25 11.70 -3.84
N VAL A 3 19.02 11.33 -2.83
CA VAL A 3 18.81 11.79 -1.46
C VAL A 3 19.51 13.12 -1.27
N LYS A 4 18.77 14.12 -0.80
CA LYS A 4 19.28 15.50 -0.58
C LYS A 4 18.90 15.98 0.81
N PHE A 5 19.83 16.71 1.42
CA PHE A 5 19.58 17.47 2.65
C PHE A 5 19.36 18.92 2.28
N ASN A 6 18.15 19.42 2.47
CA ASN A 6 17.72 20.74 2.04
C ASN A 6 17.61 21.69 3.21
N ASP A 7 17.88 22.97 2.92
CA ASP A 7 17.70 24.10 3.84
C ASP A 7 18.33 23.89 5.23
N PRO A 8 19.62 23.46 5.31
CA PRO A 8 20.24 23.15 6.57
C PRO A 8 20.48 24.43 7.41
N VAL A 9 19.99 24.37 8.66
CA VAL A 9 20.34 25.38 9.68
C VAL A 9 21.35 24.76 10.62
N TRP A 10 22.52 25.39 10.74
CA TRP A 10 23.61 24.96 11.62
C TRP A 10 23.72 25.86 12.83
N LEU A 11 23.66 25.28 14.02
CA LEU A 11 23.76 26.00 15.30
C LEU A 11 24.85 25.40 16.17
N PRO A 12 25.54 26.22 16.99
CA PRO A 12 26.45 25.71 18.01
C PRO A 12 25.65 24.97 19.08
N GLY A 13 26.24 23.90 19.62
CA GLY A 13 25.77 23.33 20.88
C GLY A 13 26.09 24.26 22.06
N ILE A 14 25.29 24.19 23.11
CA ILE A 14 25.41 25.06 24.28
C ILE A 14 25.52 24.19 25.54
N ASP A 15 26.55 24.45 26.34
CA ASP A 15 26.67 23.92 27.68
C ASP A 15 25.58 24.53 28.57
N THR A 16 24.77 23.69 29.19
CA THR A 16 23.56 24.10 29.93
C THR A 16 23.85 24.80 31.26
N LEU A 17 25.07 24.67 31.78
CA LEU A 17 25.48 25.32 33.03
C LEU A 17 26.08 26.69 32.77
N THR A 18 26.95 26.77 31.77
CA THR A 18 27.70 28.00 31.46
C THR A 18 27.01 28.88 30.39
N MET A 19 26.03 28.31 29.68
CA MET A 19 25.34 28.95 28.54
C MET A 19 26.29 29.38 27.42
N LYS A 20 27.46 28.76 27.33
CA LYS A 20 28.47 29.01 26.29
C LYS A 20 28.50 27.87 25.25
N PRO A 21 28.99 28.12 24.04
CA PRO A 21 29.22 27.06 23.07
C PRO A 21 30.11 25.96 23.65
N ASP A 22 29.71 24.71 23.50
CA ASP A 22 30.39 23.51 24.03
C ASP A 22 31.25 22.79 22.98
N GLY A 23 31.36 23.35 21.77
CA GLY A 23 32.14 22.78 20.65
C GLY A 23 31.32 21.74 19.85
N SER A 24 30.14 21.40 20.26
CA SER A 24 29.24 20.57 19.45
C SER A 24 28.50 21.39 18.39
N VAL A 25 27.94 20.70 17.38
CA VAL A 25 27.15 21.31 16.31
C VAL A 25 25.79 20.62 16.22
N ARG A 26 24.78 21.41 16.01
CA ARG A 26 23.41 20.97 15.75
C ARG A 26 23.02 21.34 14.33
N ALA A 27 22.39 20.41 13.61
CA ALA A 27 21.88 20.65 12.27
C ALA A 27 20.39 20.31 12.20
N TYR A 28 19.64 21.22 11.65
CA TYR A 28 18.21 21.02 11.32
C TYR A 28 18.06 21.13 9.83
N GLY A 29 17.24 20.27 9.24
CA GLY A 29 17.00 20.32 7.80
C GLY A 29 15.99 19.26 7.39
N VAL A 30 15.76 19.19 6.09
CA VAL A 30 14.79 18.28 5.51
C VAL A 30 15.48 17.36 4.51
N TRP A 31 15.48 16.08 4.79
CA TRP A 31 15.88 15.07 3.83
C TRP A 31 14.75 14.82 2.83
N THR A 32 15.10 14.79 1.56
CA THR A 32 14.21 14.34 0.49
C THR A 32 14.89 13.24 -0.32
N GLY A 33 14.09 12.34 -0.85
CA GLY A 33 14.65 11.27 -1.68
C GLY A 33 13.57 10.41 -2.31
N LYS A 34 14.03 9.44 -3.10
CA LYS A 34 13.18 8.49 -3.82
C LYS A 34 13.64 7.06 -3.59
N SER A 35 12.72 6.18 -3.26
CA SER A 35 12.98 4.75 -3.17
C SER A 35 13.29 4.18 -4.56
N LYS A 36 14.38 3.45 -4.68
CA LYS A 36 14.72 2.76 -5.93
C LYS A 36 13.80 1.58 -6.23
N THR A 37 13.27 0.95 -5.19
CA THR A 37 12.42 -0.23 -5.29
C THR A 37 10.98 0.13 -5.66
N THR A 38 10.41 1.13 -4.98
CA THR A 38 8.99 1.48 -5.14
C THR A 38 8.76 2.70 -6.03
N GLY A 39 9.79 3.48 -6.30
CA GLY A 39 9.68 4.77 -7.00
C GLY A 39 9.02 5.88 -6.17
N ARG A 40 8.56 5.60 -4.95
CA ARG A 40 7.91 6.58 -4.06
C ARG A 40 8.92 7.52 -3.44
N THR A 41 8.50 8.73 -3.16
CA THR A 41 9.33 9.79 -2.58
C THR A 41 9.04 9.96 -1.08
N PHE A 42 10.01 10.52 -0.36
CA PHE A 42 9.85 10.92 1.03
C PHE A 42 10.34 12.36 1.24
N THR A 43 9.76 12.99 2.24
CA THR A 43 10.20 14.26 2.82
C THR A 43 10.29 14.08 4.31
N LEU A 44 11.45 14.31 4.91
CA LEU A 44 11.79 13.92 6.26
C LEU A 44 12.45 15.07 7.01
N PRO A 45 11.72 15.83 7.83
CA PRO A 45 12.31 16.77 8.77
C PRO A 45 13.23 16.01 9.75
N SER A 46 14.41 16.52 10.00
CA SER A 46 15.38 15.87 10.87
C SER A 46 16.19 16.86 11.69
N TYR A 47 16.64 16.38 12.83
CA TYR A 47 17.60 17.03 13.69
C TYR A 47 18.81 16.12 13.89
N HIS A 48 20.00 16.69 13.76
CA HIS A 48 21.27 16.00 13.98
C HIS A 48 22.09 16.75 15.02
N ASN A 49 22.86 16.04 15.81
CA ASN A 49 23.89 16.61 16.64
C ASN A 49 25.22 15.90 16.40
N PHE A 50 26.30 16.66 16.51
CA PHE A 50 27.66 16.19 16.29
C PHE A 50 28.56 16.65 17.43
N GLY A 51 29.21 15.72 18.10
CA GLY A 51 30.27 15.99 19.06
C GLY A 51 31.64 15.91 18.39
N PHE A 52 32.53 16.83 18.73
CA PHE A 52 33.86 16.93 18.13
C PHE A 52 34.94 16.82 19.18
N LYS A 53 36.04 16.18 18.80
CA LYS A 53 37.33 16.21 19.52
C LYS A 53 38.48 16.24 18.50
N ASP A 54 39.43 17.15 18.68
CA ASP A 54 40.60 17.31 17.81
C ASP A 54 40.21 17.41 16.31
N GLY A 55 39.14 18.16 16.02
CA GLY A 55 38.66 18.39 14.65
C GLY A 55 37.95 17.18 14.02
N LYS A 56 37.72 16.10 14.77
CA LYS A 56 37.02 14.88 14.31
C LYS A 56 35.71 14.70 15.00
N ILE A 57 34.71 14.16 14.30
CA ILE A 57 33.43 13.74 14.90
C ILE A 57 33.69 12.51 15.77
N ILE A 58 33.27 12.57 17.02
CA ILE A 58 33.41 11.49 18.00
C ILE A 58 32.03 10.92 18.41
N SER A 59 30.97 11.68 18.17
CA SER A 59 29.59 11.22 18.44
C SER A 59 28.63 11.89 17.47
N THR A 60 27.57 11.16 17.12
CA THR A 60 26.42 11.67 16.38
C THR A 60 25.13 11.22 17.04
N GLY A 61 24.10 12.05 16.94
CA GLY A 61 22.74 11.68 17.25
C GLY A 61 21.82 12.17 16.14
N GLU A 62 20.83 11.36 15.79
CA GLU A 62 19.88 11.67 14.73
C GLU A 62 18.47 11.45 15.24
N TYR A 63 17.57 12.38 14.92
CA TYR A 63 16.19 12.35 15.33
C TYR A 63 15.30 12.68 14.14
N PHE A 64 14.49 11.73 13.76
CA PHE A 64 13.54 11.85 12.66
C PHE A 64 12.41 10.82 12.78
N ASP A 65 11.33 11.00 12.04
CA ASP A 65 10.23 10.04 11.97
C ASP A 65 10.60 8.86 11.05
N ALA A 66 11.26 7.84 11.62
CA ALA A 66 11.63 6.64 10.87
C ALA A 66 10.41 5.87 10.36
N THR A 67 9.32 5.82 11.15
CA THR A 67 8.07 5.14 10.77
C THR A 67 7.40 5.83 9.60
N GLY A 68 7.30 7.17 9.66
CA GLY A 68 6.78 7.96 8.54
C GLY A 68 7.60 7.79 7.27
N MET A 69 8.94 7.76 7.38
CA MET A 69 9.81 7.50 6.22
C MET A 69 9.56 6.11 5.62
N VAL A 70 9.52 5.06 6.43
CA VAL A 70 9.28 3.68 5.96
C VAL A 70 7.93 3.58 5.26
N ASN A 71 6.88 4.17 5.84
CA ASN A 71 5.54 4.18 5.25
C ASN A 71 5.49 4.99 3.94
N ALA A 72 6.25 6.10 3.86
CA ALA A 72 6.29 6.91 2.65
C ALA A 72 6.94 6.18 1.46
N VAL A 73 8.02 5.41 1.70
CA VAL A 73 8.81 4.75 0.64
C VAL A 73 8.56 3.26 0.51
N GLY A 74 7.91 2.66 1.50
CA GLY A 74 7.54 1.24 1.49
C GLY A 74 6.61 0.89 0.33
N PRO A 75 6.38 -0.38 0.06
CA PRO A 75 5.32 -0.80 -0.85
C PRO A 75 4.00 -0.15 -0.43
N ALA A 76 3.18 0.23 -1.40
CA ALA A 76 1.83 0.69 -1.10
C ALA A 76 1.12 -0.36 -0.25
N GLN A 77 0.46 0.09 0.81
CA GLN A 77 -0.37 -0.81 1.63
C GLN A 77 -1.47 -1.35 0.71
N ARG A 78 -1.43 -2.65 0.41
CA ARG A 78 -2.40 -3.26 -0.49
C ARG A 78 -3.61 -3.69 0.32
N ASN A 79 -4.76 -3.23 -0.09
CA ASN A 79 -6.02 -3.75 0.43
C ASN A 79 -6.36 -5.00 -0.37
N VAL A 80 -6.32 -6.15 0.29
CA VAL A 80 -6.62 -7.43 -0.33
C VAL A 80 -8.08 -7.76 -0.09
N VAL A 81 -8.78 -8.06 -1.17
CA VAL A 81 -10.16 -8.56 -1.13
C VAL A 81 -10.17 -9.97 -1.70
N ILE A 82 -10.86 -10.86 -1.02
CA ILE A 82 -11.10 -12.22 -1.48
C ILE A 82 -12.59 -12.41 -1.65
N PHE A 83 -12.99 -12.58 -2.89
CA PHE A 83 -14.33 -13.00 -3.23
C PHE A 83 -14.35 -14.52 -3.39
N THR A 84 -15.35 -15.18 -2.84
CA THR A 84 -15.57 -16.62 -3.05
C THR A 84 -17.01 -16.88 -3.46
N ALA A 85 -17.19 -17.73 -4.47
CA ALA A 85 -18.48 -18.18 -4.91
C ALA A 85 -18.54 -19.72 -4.99
N LYS A 86 -19.63 -20.31 -4.53
CA LYS A 86 -19.88 -21.73 -4.72
C LYS A 86 -20.53 -21.96 -6.07
N VAL A 87 -19.78 -22.57 -7.00
CA VAL A 87 -20.18 -22.81 -8.39
C VAL A 87 -20.19 -24.31 -8.64
N ALA A 88 -21.36 -24.90 -8.82
CA ALA A 88 -21.47 -26.34 -9.12
C ALA A 88 -20.75 -26.72 -10.42
N LYS A 89 -20.13 -27.89 -10.48
CA LYS A 89 -19.41 -28.39 -11.68
C LYS A 89 -20.22 -28.24 -12.98
N LYS A 90 -21.52 -28.50 -12.92
CA LYS A 90 -22.39 -28.36 -14.09
C LYS A 90 -22.56 -26.92 -14.60
N ASN A 91 -22.22 -25.93 -13.80
CA ASN A 91 -22.36 -24.50 -14.14
C ASN A 91 -21.01 -23.83 -14.43
N ILE A 92 -19.89 -24.53 -14.17
CA ILE A 92 -18.57 -23.87 -14.18
C ILE A 92 -18.21 -23.30 -15.55
N ASP A 93 -18.44 -24.02 -16.61
CA ASP A 93 -18.08 -23.56 -17.96
C ASP A 93 -18.84 -22.27 -18.31
N LYS A 94 -20.15 -22.26 -18.05
CA LYS A 94 -20.97 -21.06 -18.28
C LYS A 94 -20.61 -19.90 -17.37
N PHE A 95 -20.27 -20.21 -16.11
CA PHE A 95 -19.81 -19.19 -15.16
C PHE A 95 -18.47 -18.59 -15.59
N GLN A 96 -17.53 -19.43 -16.03
CA GLN A 96 -16.22 -18.98 -16.49
C GLN A 96 -16.31 -18.16 -17.77
N GLU A 97 -17.11 -18.60 -18.75
CA GLU A 97 -17.40 -17.81 -19.94
C GLU A 97 -17.93 -16.40 -19.59
N LEU A 98 -18.82 -16.32 -18.60
CA LEU A 98 -19.35 -15.05 -18.12
C LEU A 98 -18.29 -14.19 -17.45
N MET A 99 -17.44 -14.78 -16.57
CA MET A 99 -16.34 -14.07 -15.89
C MET A 99 -15.28 -13.57 -16.89
N ASP A 100 -14.98 -14.33 -17.94
CA ASP A 100 -14.00 -13.97 -18.97
C ASP A 100 -14.55 -13.01 -20.02
N SER A 101 -15.86 -12.77 -20.02
CA SER A 101 -16.48 -11.81 -20.93
C SER A 101 -15.99 -10.37 -20.69
N LYS A 102 -16.23 -9.50 -21.67
CA LYS A 102 -15.90 -8.07 -21.55
C LYS A 102 -16.58 -7.38 -20.36
N ASP A 103 -17.76 -7.89 -19.96
CA ASP A 103 -18.55 -7.36 -18.85
C ASP A 103 -18.18 -8.02 -17.49
N GLY A 104 -17.32 -9.05 -17.51
CA GLY A 104 -16.87 -9.81 -16.36
C GLY A 104 -15.66 -9.22 -15.61
N LEU A 105 -14.63 -10.05 -15.38
CA LEU A 105 -13.42 -9.65 -14.64
C LEU A 105 -12.63 -8.53 -15.33
N THR A 106 -12.81 -8.33 -16.62
CA THR A 106 -12.18 -7.22 -17.35
C THR A 106 -12.63 -5.86 -16.79
N VAL A 107 -13.89 -5.73 -16.43
CA VAL A 107 -14.42 -4.49 -15.81
C VAL A 107 -13.77 -4.25 -14.45
N THR A 108 -13.66 -5.29 -13.62
CA THR A 108 -13.00 -5.19 -12.31
C THR A 108 -11.52 -4.80 -12.46
N ARG A 109 -10.79 -5.42 -13.41
CA ARG A 109 -9.37 -5.10 -13.66
C ARG A 109 -9.14 -3.65 -14.07
N ASN A 110 -10.11 -3.04 -14.74
CA ASN A 110 -10.03 -1.66 -15.22
C ASN A 110 -10.69 -0.65 -14.25
N ALA A 111 -11.22 -1.10 -13.13
CA ALA A 111 -11.80 -0.22 -12.13
C ALA A 111 -10.73 0.63 -11.46
N ASP A 112 -11.09 1.88 -11.13
CA ASP A 112 -10.18 2.81 -10.46
C ASP A 112 -9.73 2.25 -9.11
N GLY A 113 -8.41 2.18 -8.92
CA GLY A 113 -7.79 1.62 -7.72
C GLY A 113 -7.59 0.10 -7.73
N CYS A 114 -8.13 -0.65 -8.69
CA CYS A 114 -7.81 -2.08 -8.84
C CYS A 114 -6.43 -2.23 -9.48
N THR A 115 -5.46 -2.75 -8.73
CA THR A 115 -4.07 -2.87 -9.16
C THR A 115 -3.69 -4.27 -9.61
N HIS A 116 -4.46 -5.27 -9.20
CA HIS A 116 -4.25 -6.66 -9.58
C HIS A 116 -5.52 -7.49 -9.31
N LEU A 117 -5.74 -8.51 -10.16
CA LEU A 117 -6.82 -9.47 -9.99
C LEU A 117 -6.40 -10.81 -10.56
N GLU A 118 -6.55 -11.87 -9.75
CA GLU A 118 -6.43 -13.26 -10.16
C GLU A 118 -7.68 -14.05 -9.77
N ALA A 119 -8.02 -15.06 -10.57
CA ALA A 119 -9.17 -15.90 -10.32
C ALA A 119 -8.81 -17.38 -10.48
N PHE A 120 -9.35 -18.23 -9.61
CA PHE A 120 -9.07 -19.65 -9.55
C PHE A 120 -10.35 -20.45 -9.27
N TYR A 121 -10.42 -21.66 -9.79
CA TYR A 121 -11.50 -22.60 -9.44
C TYR A 121 -10.92 -23.85 -8.79
N ASN A 122 -11.45 -24.22 -7.63
CA ASN A 122 -11.15 -25.47 -6.97
C ASN A 122 -12.27 -26.46 -7.22
N GLU A 123 -12.00 -27.51 -8.03
CA GLU A 123 -12.98 -28.51 -8.42
C GLU A 123 -13.44 -29.42 -7.27
N GLU A 124 -12.55 -29.68 -6.30
CA GLU A 124 -12.88 -30.60 -5.19
C GLU A 124 -13.99 -30.03 -4.30
N ASN A 125 -13.91 -28.72 -4.04
CA ASN A 125 -14.88 -28.05 -3.17
C ASN A 125 -15.86 -27.13 -3.91
N GLU A 126 -15.86 -27.18 -5.25
CA GLU A 126 -16.75 -26.37 -6.12
C GLU A 126 -16.66 -24.86 -5.80
N THR A 127 -15.46 -24.33 -5.53
CA THR A 127 -15.30 -22.93 -5.11
C THR A 127 -14.52 -22.14 -6.12
N TYR A 128 -15.06 -21.06 -6.58
CA TYR A 128 -14.39 -20.05 -7.37
C TYR A 128 -13.88 -18.94 -6.45
N PHE A 129 -12.61 -18.56 -6.61
CA PHE A 129 -11.92 -17.53 -5.83
C PHE A 129 -11.49 -16.41 -6.75
N ILE A 130 -11.68 -15.17 -6.29
CA ILE A 130 -11.09 -13.99 -6.92
C ILE A 130 -10.27 -13.28 -5.86
N TYR A 131 -8.98 -13.03 -6.16
CA TYR A 131 -8.07 -12.23 -5.36
C TYR A 131 -7.91 -10.88 -6.03
N GLU A 132 -8.19 -9.84 -5.30
CA GLU A 132 -8.11 -8.47 -5.77
C GLU A 132 -7.21 -7.64 -4.87
N TYR A 133 -6.38 -6.80 -5.49
CA TYR A 133 -5.56 -5.80 -4.81
C TYR A 133 -6.05 -4.42 -5.19
N TRP A 134 -6.34 -3.60 -4.20
CA TRP A 134 -6.87 -2.26 -4.37
C TRP A 134 -5.97 -1.22 -3.69
N ASP A 135 -5.84 -0.04 -4.28
CA ASP A 135 -5.09 1.08 -3.69
C ASP A 135 -5.74 1.56 -2.38
N SER A 136 -7.08 1.58 -2.33
CA SER A 136 -7.82 1.87 -1.11
C SER A 136 -9.07 1.00 -1.00
N TYR A 137 -9.55 0.82 0.24
CA TYR A 137 -10.80 0.13 0.48
C TYR A 137 -12.02 0.95 0.03
N GLU A 138 -11.93 2.26 0.09
CA GLU A 138 -12.97 3.19 -0.37
C GLU A 138 -13.22 3.06 -1.88
N GLN A 139 -12.16 2.91 -2.70
CA GLN A 139 -12.29 2.65 -4.14
C GLN A 139 -12.97 1.30 -4.40
N TYR A 140 -12.61 0.28 -3.64
CA TYR A 140 -13.28 -1.01 -3.71
C TYR A 140 -14.77 -0.92 -3.35
N GLU A 141 -15.14 -0.23 -2.27
CA GLU A 141 -16.55 -0.04 -1.88
C GLU A 141 -17.33 0.74 -2.95
N THR A 142 -16.73 1.79 -3.51
CA THR A 142 -17.32 2.56 -4.61
C THR A 142 -17.57 1.68 -5.83
N TYR A 143 -16.59 0.83 -6.19
CA TYR A 143 -16.73 -0.14 -7.28
C TYR A 143 -17.85 -1.15 -6.99
N LEU A 144 -17.93 -1.70 -5.78
CA LEU A 144 -18.99 -2.64 -5.41
C LEU A 144 -20.37 -2.01 -5.48
N ASP A 145 -20.52 -0.79 -4.95
CA ASP A 145 -21.80 -0.09 -4.99
C ASP A 145 -22.27 0.11 -6.43
N TRP A 146 -21.34 0.55 -7.30
CA TRP A 146 -21.66 0.65 -8.72
C TRP A 146 -22.04 -0.70 -9.33
N ARG A 147 -21.25 -1.76 -9.06
CA ARG A 147 -21.41 -3.10 -9.65
C ARG A 147 -22.72 -3.78 -9.26
N PHE A 148 -23.18 -3.55 -8.04
CA PHE A 148 -24.38 -4.19 -7.47
C PHE A 148 -25.64 -3.35 -7.63
N ASN A 149 -25.54 -2.03 -7.66
CA ASN A 149 -26.69 -1.16 -7.54
C ASN A 149 -26.92 -0.25 -8.74
N ILE A 150 -25.92 0.00 -9.57
CA ILE A 150 -25.97 1.05 -10.60
C ILE A 150 -25.73 0.49 -12.02
N GLU A 151 -24.91 -0.56 -12.14
CA GLU A 151 -24.53 -1.11 -13.44
C GLU A 151 -25.73 -1.57 -14.27
N GLU A 152 -25.83 -1.07 -15.51
CA GLU A 152 -26.89 -1.46 -16.46
C GLU A 152 -26.29 -1.87 -17.83
N PRO A 153 -26.61 -3.06 -18.35
CA PRO A 153 -27.40 -4.15 -17.68
C PRO A 153 -26.61 -4.83 -16.57
N SER A 154 -27.27 -5.19 -15.49
CA SER A 154 -26.64 -5.81 -14.30
C SER A 154 -25.87 -7.09 -14.66
N PHE A 155 -24.58 -7.10 -14.38
CA PHE A 155 -23.75 -8.30 -14.51
C PHE A 155 -24.06 -9.30 -13.38
N VAL A 156 -24.32 -8.78 -12.19
CA VAL A 156 -24.63 -9.58 -10.99
C VAL A 156 -25.86 -10.44 -11.22
N ASP A 157 -26.89 -9.95 -11.90
CA ASP A 157 -28.10 -10.71 -12.22
C ASP A 157 -27.82 -11.90 -13.17
N LYS A 158 -26.78 -11.81 -13.98
CA LYS A 158 -26.32 -12.93 -14.83
C LYS A 158 -25.56 -13.98 -14.02
N VAL A 159 -24.88 -13.57 -12.94
CA VAL A 159 -24.05 -14.43 -12.07
C VAL A 159 -24.89 -15.19 -11.06
N ILE A 160 -25.84 -14.53 -10.41
CA ILE A 160 -26.66 -15.11 -9.31
C ILE A 160 -27.24 -16.50 -9.63
N PRO A 161 -27.83 -16.76 -10.81
CA PRO A 161 -28.41 -18.07 -11.12
C PRO A 161 -27.39 -19.22 -11.20
N LEU A 162 -26.09 -18.91 -11.35
CA LEU A 162 -25.04 -19.88 -11.54
C LEU A 162 -24.34 -20.28 -10.22
N VAL A 163 -24.55 -19.52 -9.16
CA VAL A 163 -23.89 -19.72 -7.86
C VAL A 163 -24.85 -20.21 -6.79
N LYS A 164 -24.34 -20.98 -5.83
CA LYS A 164 -25.11 -21.46 -4.64
C LYS A 164 -24.96 -20.52 -3.44
N GLY A 165 -23.99 -19.62 -3.49
CA GLY A 165 -23.69 -18.65 -2.44
C GLY A 165 -22.42 -17.90 -2.72
N VAL A 166 -22.35 -16.69 -2.18
CA VAL A 166 -21.22 -15.77 -2.34
C VAL A 166 -20.75 -15.34 -0.95
N ARG A 167 -19.44 -15.25 -0.78
CA ARG A 167 -18.81 -14.68 0.42
C ARG A 167 -17.73 -13.68 0.02
N LEU A 168 -17.84 -12.49 0.58
CA LEU A 168 -16.80 -11.47 0.51
C LEU A 168 -16.00 -11.45 1.81
N GLN A 169 -14.70 -11.55 1.71
CA GLN A 169 -13.78 -11.40 2.83
C GLN A 169 -12.86 -10.23 2.55
N ASN A 170 -12.89 -9.27 3.44
CA ASN A 170 -12.04 -8.13 3.42
C ASN A 170 -10.88 -8.34 4.40
N MET A 171 -9.66 -8.33 3.89
CA MET A 171 -8.45 -8.46 4.71
C MET A 171 -7.80 -7.09 4.84
N LYS A 172 -8.30 -6.30 5.79
CA LYS A 172 -7.67 -5.02 6.15
C LYS A 172 -6.29 -5.31 6.75
N ASN A 173 -5.26 -4.62 6.23
CA ASN A 173 -3.89 -4.64 6.77
C ASN A 173 -3.16 -5.99 6.68
N LEU A 174 -3.22 -6.69 5.56
CA LEU A 174 -2.33 -7.80 5.31
C LEU A 174 -0.91 -7.27 5.09
N HIS A 175 -0.04 -7.42 6.09
CA HIS A 175 1.40 -7.26 5.91
C HIS A 175 1.90 -8.48 5.14
N LEU A 176 2.48 -8.25 3.96
CA LEU A 176 3.14 -9.30 3.21
C LEU A 176 4.35 -9.76 4.03
N LEU A 177 4.25 -10.92 4.66
CA LEU A 177 5.41 -11.63 5.19
C LEU A 177 6.13 -12.24 3.99
N ILE A 178 7.18 -11.56 3.51
CA ILE A 178 8.10 -12.12 2.53
C ILE A 178 8.99 -13.11 3.31
N CYS A 179 8.83 -14.41 3.04
CA CYS A 179 9.77 -15.44 3.46
C CYS A 179 11.01 -15.39 2.58
#